data_7d5660989be66a59c1bff6012cee75e1
#
_entry.id   7d5660989be66a59c1bff6012cee75e1
#
_cell.length_a   1.000
_cell.length_b   1.000
_cell.length_c   1.000
_cell.angle_alpha   90.00
_cell.angle_beta   90.00
_cell.angle_gamma   90.00
#
_symmetry.space_group_name_H-M   'P 1'
#
loop_
_entity.id
_entity.type
_entity.pdbx_description
1 polymer ?
#
loop_
_entity_poly.entity_id
_entity_poly.type
_entity_poly.pdbx_seq_one_letter_code
_entity_poly.pdbx_strand_id
1 'polypeptide(L)'
;MKKMREMCRSHKALGLGSVLLLFFGGMVFAQRPDALVEYRNGNYEQAVSICKDEIAVNAYNLDAHVVLCWSLIRLNRYQEAQTYALLGRNLSRYDPRVIEILGEISYYEGRNREALQHFQEYINFAPEGTRIETVYYFIGEIYIRLGRFRHADIALSTAVHWQPGNAAWWTRLAYARESAGDLAEAIAAYEQALSLNAQLGDARRGLTRARQALGAR
;
A
#
# COMPACT_ATOMS: atom_id res chain seq x y z
N MET A 1 10.74 -9.51 -99.00
CA MET A 1 9.57 -10.14 -99.67
C MET A 1 8.43 -10.30 -98.66
N LYS A 2 7.38 -9.63 -99.03
CA LYS A 2 5.95 -9.94 -98.84
C LYS A 2 5.51 -10.18 -97.42
N LYS A 3 4.73 -9.33 -96.91
CA LYS A 3 3.26 -9.00 -96.99
C LYS A 3 2.58 -9.57 -95.79
N MET A 4 1.93 -8.84 -95.02
CA MET A 4 0.65 -8.11 -95.09
C MET A 4 -0.30 -8.64 -94.01
N ARG A 5 -0.78 -7.72 -93.26
CA ARG A 5 -2.25 -7.49 -93.05
C ARG A 5 -2.96 -8.57 -92.26
N GLU A 6 -3.76 -8.29 -91.39
CA GLU A 6 -4.81 -7.38 -90.93
C GLU A 6 -5.54 -8.17 -89.86
N MET A 7 -6.03 -7.68 -88.91
CA MET A 7 -7.15 -6.79 -88.61
C MET A 7 -7.92 -7.32 -87.39
N CYS A 8 -8.13 -6.47 -86.46
CA CYS A 8 -9.32 -6.25 -85.74
C CYS A 8 -10.08 -7.42 -85.08
N ARG A 9 -10.21 -7.43 -83.76
CA ARG A 9 -11.48 -7.17 -83.08
C ARG A 9 -11.38 -7.18 -81.54
N SER A 10 -11.88 -6.15 -81.04
CA SER A 10 -12.19 -5.91 -79.64
C SER A 10 -12.92 -7.08 -78.97
N HIS A 11 -12.52 -7.42 -77.74
CA HIS A 11 -13.44 -7.84 -76.73
C HIS A 11 -12.97 -7.28 -75.36
N LYS A 12 -13.78 -6.37 -74.88
CA LYS A 12 -13.73 -5.92 -73.49
C LYS A 12 -14.04 -7.12 -72.58
N ALA A 13 -13.10 -7.51 -71.77
CA ALA A 13 -13.37 -8.37 -70.61
C ALA A 13 -13.14 -7.54 -69.38
N LEU A 14 -14.23 -7.15 -68.68
CA LEU A 14 -14.20 -6.64 -67.33
C LEU A 14 -13.61 -7.70 -66.41
N GLY A 15 -12.37 -7.49 -65.98
CA GLY A 15 -11.83 -8.25 -64.86
C GLY A 15 -12.30 -7.63 -63.55
N LEU A 16 -13.23 -8.28 -62.88
CA LEU A 16 -13.51 -8.02 -61.47
C LEU A 16 -12.26 -8.37 -60.66
N GLY A 17 -11.53 -7.34 -60.29
CA GLY A 17 -10.48 -7.47 -59.29
C GLY A 17 -11.12 -7.64 -57.91
N SER A 18 -11.19 -8.87 -57.42
CA SER A 18 -11.53 -9.16 -56.05
C SER A 18 -10.43 -8.61 -55.14
N VAL A 19 -10.67 -7.44 -54.55
CA VAL A 19 -9.84 -6.90 -53.45
C VAL A 19 -10.12 -7.76 -52.22
N LEU A 20 -9.25 -8.72 -51.95
CA LEU A 20 -9.23 -9.49 -50.73
C LEU A 20 -8.75 -8.57 -49.59
N LEU A 21 -9.69 -7.89 -48.92
CA LEU A 21 -9.42 -7.17 -47.68
C LEU A 21 -9.07 -8.19 -46.60
N LEU A 22 -7.77 -8.45 -46.42
CA LEU A 22 -7.25 -9.13 -45.26
C LEU A 22 -7.51 -8.24 -44.02
N PHE A 23 -8.61 -8.47 -43.32
CA PHE A 23 -8.79 -7.99 -41.98
C PHE A 23 -7.74 -8.67 -41.08
N PHE A 24 -6.58 -8.03 -40.96
CA PHE A 24 -5.72 -8.26 -39.81
C PHE A 24 -6.47 -7.75 -38.56
N GLY A 25 -7.32 -8.59 -38.03
CA GLY A 25 -7.86 -8.40 -36.68
C GLY A 25 -6.66 -8.42 -35.73
N GLY A 26 -6.10 -7.24 -35.42
CA GLY A 26 -5.13 -7.12 -34.35
C GLY A 26 -5.82 -7.68 -33.10
N MET A 27 -5.40 -8.87 -32.65
CA MET A 27 -5.65 -9.31 -31.30
C MET A 27 -5.02 -8.27 -30.39
N VAL A 28 -5.84 -7.32 -29.94
CA VAL A 28 -5.52 -6.53 -28.76
C VAL A 28 -5.47 -7.55 -27.63
N PHE A 29 -4.27 -8.03 -27.32
CA PHE A 29 -4.07 -8.72 -26.04
C PHE A 29 -4.42 -7.70 -24.97
N ALA A 30 -5.65 -7.76 -24.47
CA ALA A 30 -6.02 -7.03 -23.29
C ALA A 30 -5.00 -7.42 -22.23
N GLN A 31 -4.18 -6.45 -21.84
CA GLN A 31 -3.19 -6.64 -20.79
C GLN A 31 -3.97 -7.12 -19.57
N ARG A 32 -3.62 -8.29 -19.04
CA ARG A 32 -4.31 -8.80 -17.85
C ARG A 32 -4.18 -7.73 -16.76
N PRO A 33 -5.27 -7.34 -16.11
CA PRO A 33 -5.21 -6.35 -15.06
C PRO A 33 -4.28 -6.85 -13.96
N ASP A 34 -3.38 -5.97 -13.50
CA ASP A 34 -2.39 -6.25 -12.46
C ASP A 34 -2.97 -5.85 -11.11
N ALA A 35 -3.07 -6.80 -10.18
CA ALA A 35 -3.64 -6.59 -8.87
C ALA A 35 -2.92 -5.50 -8.06
N LEU A 36 -1.58 -5.42 -8.16
CA LEU A 36 -0.80 -4.41 -7.46
C LEU A 36 -1.04 -3.01 -8.03
N VAL A 37 -1.24 -2.90 -9.34
CA VAL A 37 -1.60 -1.64 -9.99
C VAL A 37 -2.98 -1.18 -9.50
N GLU A 38 -3.97 -2.09 -9.48
CA GLU A 38 -5.31 -1.77 -8.97
C GLU A 38 -5.29 -1.36 -7.49
N TYR A 39 -4.51 -2.06 -6.66
CA TYR A 39 -4.29 -1.68 -5.25
C TYR A 39 -3.72 -0.25 -5.13
N ARG A 40 -2.69 0.08 -5.91
CA ARG A 40 -2.06 1.42 -5.91
C ARG A 40 -3.01 2.53 -6.38
N ASN A 41 -3.91 2.21 -7.28
CA ASN A 41 -4.94 3.11 -7.78
C ASN A 41 -6.13 3.28 -6.80
N GLY A 42 -6.16 2.51 -5.70
CA GLY A 42 -7.26 2.52 -4.73
C GLY A 42 -8.45 1.65 -5.11
N ASN A 43 -8.36 0.88 -6.19
CA ASN A 43 -9.40 -0.03 -6.68
C ASN A 43 -9.34 -1.37 -5.92
N TYR A 44 -9.51 -1.32 -4.61
CA TYR A 44 -9.24 -2.47 -3.72
C TYR A 44 -10.11 -3.69 -4.00
N GLU A 45 -11.41 -3.51 -4.31
CA GLU A 45 -12.29 -4.64 -4.65
C GLU A 45 -11.85 -5.33 -5.95
N GLN A 46 -11.39 -4.57 -6.93
CA GLN A 46 -10.87 -5.13 -8.17
C GLN A 46 -9.55 -5.88 -7.92
N ALA A 47 -8.65 -5.32 -7.12
CA ALA A 47 -7.43 -6.01 -6.70
C ALA A 47 -7.74 -7.33 -5.98
N VAL A 48 -8.75 -7.35 -5.08
CA VAL A 48 -9.22 -8.57 -4.40
C VAL A 48 -9.69 -9.61 -5.41
N SER A 49 -10.49 -9.22 -6.40
CA SER A 49 -10.98 -10.16 -7.44
C SER A 49 -9.83 -10.79 -8.22
N ILE A 50 -8.90 -9.95 -8.71
CA ILE A 50 -7.74 -10.42 -9.50
C ILE A 50 -6.89 -11.37 -8.67
N CYS A 51 -6.54 -11.00 -7.42
CA CYS A 51 -5.73 -11.85 -6.57
C CYS A 51 -6.40 -13.21 -6.29
N LYS A 52 -7.73 -13.25 -6.09
CA LYS A 52 -8.44 -14.51 -5.88
C LYS A 52 -8.39 -15.41 -7.12
N ASP A 53 -8.52 -14.84 -8.32
CA ASP A 53 -8.38 -15.58 -9.56
C ASP A 53 -6.95 -16.10 -9.75
N GLU A 54 -5.94 -15.29 -9.43
CA GLU A 54 -4.54 -15.72 -9.47
C GLU A 54 -4.24 -16.86 -8.48
N ILE A 55 -4.76 -16.77 -7.25
CA ILE A 55 -4.61 -17.82 -6.23
C ILE A 55 -5.35 -19.11 -6.64
N ALA A 56 -6.51 -19.00 -7.29
CA ALA A 56 -7.26 -20.14 -7.81
C ALA A 56 -6.46 -20.88 -8.90
N VAL A 57 -5.70 -20.15 -9.73
CA VAL A 57 -4.82 -20.72 -10.74
C VAL A 57 -3.53 -21.28 -10.13
N ASN A 58 -2.95 -20.57 -9.18
CA ASN A 58 -1.72 -20.94 -8.49
C ASN A 58 -1.79 -20.57 -7.00
N ALA A 59 -2.16 -21.53 -6.18
CA ALA A 59 -2.27 -21.34 -4.72
C ALA A 59 -0.92 -21.00 -4.03
N TYR A 60 0.21 -21.22 -4.70
CA TYR A 60 1.55 -20.89 -4.20
C TYR A 60 2.02 -19.49 -4.58
N ASN A 61 1.17 -18.67 -5.23
CA ASN A 61 1.49 -17.28 -5.57
C ASN A 61 1.46 -16.40 -4.31
N LEU A 62 2.60 -16.31 -3.62
CA LEU A 62 2.73 -15.52 -2.40
C LEU A 62 2.44 -14.03 -2.63
N ASP A 63 2.83 -13.47 -3.77
CA ASP A 63 2.60 -12.06 -4.08
C ASP A 63 1.10 -11.76 -4.21
N ALA A 64 0.32 -12.67 -4.80
CA ALA A 64 -1.13 -12.54 -4.84
C ALA A 64 -1.75 -12.56 -3.42
N HIS A 65 -1.27 -13.45 -2.53
CA HIS A 65 -1.70 -13.46 -1.12
C HIS A 65 -1.40 -12.13 -0.42
N VAL A 66 -0.21 -11.57 -0.63
CA VAL A 66 0.21 -10.30 -0.03
C VAL A 66 -0.65 -9.14 -0.51
N VAL A 67 -0.83 -8.97 -1.83
CA VAL A 67 -1.65 -7.88 -2.41
C VAL A 67 -3.12 -8.03 -2.03
N LEU A 68 -3.63 -9.27 -1.97
CA LEU A 68 -4.97 -9.56 -1.48
C LEU A 68 -5.16 -9.08 -0.04
N CYS A 69 -4.22 -9.43 0.85
CA CYS A 69 -4.30 -9.01 2.25
C CYS A 69 -4.25 -7.49 2.40
N TRP A 70 -3.34 -6.80 1.71
CA TRP A 70 -3.31 -5.34 1.73
C TRP A 70 -4.64 -4.72 1.26
N SER A 71 -5.23 -5.26 0.20
CA SER A 71 -6.52 -4.79 -0.33
C SER A 71 -7.65 -5.02 0.67
N LEU A 72 -7.70 -6.19 1.29
CA LEU A 72 -8.70 -6.54 2.30
C LEU A 72 -8.59 -5.66 3.56
N ILE A 73 -7.37 -5.36 4.00
CA ILE A 73 -7.12 -4.42 5.11
C ILE A 73 -7.68 -3.03 4.78
N ARG A 74 -7.45 -2.53 3.57
CA ARG A 74 -8.00 -1.24 3.12
C ARG A 74 -9.53 -1.20 3.07
N LEU A 75 -10.15 -2.37 2.88
CA LEU A 75 -11.60 -2.58 2.90
C LEU A 75 -12.14 -2.90 4.30
N ASN A 76 -11.30 -2.88 5.35
CA ASN A 76 -11.63 -3.28 6.72
C ASN A 76 -12.12 -4.73 6.87
N ARG A 77 -11.77 -5.61 5.93
CA ARG A 77 -12.14 -7.04 5.91
C ARG A 77 -11.05 -7.86 6.62
N TYR A 78 -10.80 -7.56 7.89
CA TYR A 78 -9.64 -8.08 8.65
C TYR A 78 -9.65 -9.59 8.82
N GLN A 79 -10.81 -10.20 9.10
CA GLN A 79 -10.91 -11.65 9.28
C GLN A 79 -10.59 -12.43 8.00
N GLU A 80 -11.05 -11.92 6.86
CA GLU A 80 -10.73 -12.51 5.57
C GLU A 80 -9.24 -12.32 5.25
N ALA A 81 -8.69 -11.13 5.49
CA ALA A 81 -7.26 -10.86 5.36
C ALA A 81 -6.43 -11.81 6.21
N GLN A 82 -6.85 -12.08 7.45
CA GLN A 82 -6.17 -13.03 8.34
C GLN A 82 -6.10 -14.44 7.76
N THR A 83 -7.20 -14.90 7.15
CA THR A 83 -7.23 -16.22 6.50
C THR A 83 -6.16 -16.33 5.41
N TYR A 84 -6.09 -15.36 4.51
CA TYR A 84 -5.10 -15.36 3.42
C TYR A 84 -3.68 -15.07 3.90
N ALA A 85 -3.50 -14.25 4.93
CA ALA A 85 -2.21 -14.01 5.55
C ALA A 85 -1.63 -15.28 6.19
N LEU A 86 -2.46 -16.09 6.86
CA LEU A 86 -2.03 -17.38 7.41
C LEU A 86 -1.68 -18.38 6.30
N LEU A 87 -2.40 -18.41 5.19
CA LEU A 87 -2.02 -19.19 4.02
C LEU A 87 -0.68 -18.72 3.46
N GLY A 88 -0.48 -17.42 3.29
CA GLY A 88 0.79 -16.83 2.88
C GLY A 88 1.94 -17.20 3.84
N ARG A 89 1.68 -17.20 5.15
CA ARG A 89 2.65 -17.62 6.17
C ARG A 89 3.05 -19.09 6.06
N ASN A 90 2.13 -19.94 5.66
CA ASN A 90 2.44 -21.35 5.40
C ASN A 90 3.29 -21.53 4.13
N LEU A 91 3.15 -20.65 3.14
CA LEU A 91 3.99 -20.64 1.94
C LEU A 91 5.40 -20.13 2.23
N SER A 92 5.50 -19.06 3.00
CA SER A 92 6.77 -18.45 3.39
C SER A 92 6.71 -17.96 4.83
N ARG A 93 7.24 -18.76 5.74
CA ARG A 93 7.15 -18.54 7.19
C ARG A 93 7.74 -17.20 7.63
N TYR A 94 8.79 -16.75 6.97
CA TYR A 94 9.59 -15.60 7.37
C TYR A 94 9.53 -14.44 6.37
N ASP A 95 8.54 -14.43 5.45
CA ASP A 95 8.36 -13.29 4.56
C ASP A 95 7.94 -12.06 5.37
N PRO A 96 8.75 -10.97 5.35
CA PRO A 96 8.48 -9.80 6.18
C PRO A 96 7.13 -9.15 5.86
N ARG A 97 6.68 -9.19 4.61
CA ARG A 97 5.39 -8.61 4.20
C ARG A 97 4.22 -9.31 4.87
N VAL A 98 4.28 -10.64 4.95
CA VAL A 98 3.24 -11.44 5.61
C VAL A 98 3.25 -11.22 7.13
N ILE A 99 4.44 -11.12 7.73
CA ILE A 99 4.61 -10.84 9.16
C ILE A 99 4.01 -9.45 9.48
N GLU A 100 4.33 -8.44 8.68
CA GLU A 100 3.80 -7.07 8.85
C GLU A 100 2.28 -7.05 8.71
N ILE A 101 1.71 -7.72 7.69
CA ILE A 101 0.27 -7.87 7.47
C ILE A 101 -0.43 -8.47 8.71
N LEU A 102 0.11 -9.53 9.30
CA LEU A 102 -0.44 -10.13 10.51
C LEU A 102 -0.40 -9.16 11.70
N GLY A 103 0.66 -8.35 11.78
CA GLY A 103 0.77 -7.26 12.75
C GLY A 103 -0.29 -6.19 12.55
N GLU A 104 -0.49 -5.71 11.33
CA GLU A 104 -1.54 -4.73 10.99
C GLU A 104 -2.94 -5.26 11.32
N ILE A 105 -3.26 -6.48 10.91
CA ILE A 105 -4.54 -7.11 11.21
C ILE A 105 -4.78 -7.17 12.72
N SER A 106 -3.80 -7.66 13.48
CA SER A 106 -3.88 -7.74 14.94
C SER A 106 -4.06 -6.35 15.59
N TYR A 107 -3.40 -5.31 15.04
CA TYR A 107 -3.55 -3.93 15.48
C TYR A 107 -4.99 -3.42 15.26
N TYR A 108 -5.56 -3.61 14.07
CA TYR A 108 -6.91 -3.15 13.77
C TYR A 108 -7.99 -3.90 14.56
N GLU A 109 -7.77 -5.16 14.86
CA GLU A 109 -8.65 -5.95 15.74
C GLU A 109 -8.45 -5.70 17.25
N GLY A 110 -7.52 -4.81 17.61
CA GLY A 110 -7.27 -4.45 19.02
C GLY A 110 -6.45 -5.49 19.78
N ARG A 111 -5.91 -6.50 19.14
CA ARG A 111 -5.07 -7.55 19.72
C ARG A 111 -3.62 -7.06 19.90
N ASN A 112 -3.47 -6.02 20.76
CA ASN A 112 -2.23 -5.26 20.90
C ASN A 112 -0.99 -6.13 21.18
N ARG A 113 -1.12 -7.19 22.00
CA ARG A 113 0.01 -8.09 22.32
C ARG A 113 0.50 -8.86 21.08
N GLU A 114 -0.43 -9.41 20.31
CA GLU A 114 -0.11 -10.15 19.09
C GLU A 114 0.50 -9.22 18.04
N ALA A 115 -0.07 -8.01 17.88
CA ALA A 115 0.46 -7.01 16.97
C ALA A 115 1.93 -6.68 17.32
N LEU A 116 2.24 -6.41 18.60
CA LEU A 116 3.62 -6.15 19.03
C LEU A 116 4.54 -7.34 18.78
N GLN A 117 4.06 -8.59 18.95
CA GLN A 117 4.86 -9.79 18.66
C GLN A 117 5.20 -9.89 17.18
N HIS A 118 4.24 -9.68 16.28
CA HIS A 118 4.47 -9.68 14.84
C HIS A 118 5.39 -8.54 14.40
N PHE A 119 5.20 -7.33 14.93
CA PHE A 119 6.07 -6.21 14.59
C PHE A 119 7.51 -6.41 15.12
N GLN A 120 7.67 -7.01 16.29
CA GLN A 120 9.01 -7.39 16.78
C GLN A 120 9.63 -8.47 15.90
N GLU A 121 8.85 -9.44 15.44
CA GLU A 121 9.28 -10.46 14.50
C GLU A 121 9.73 -9.82 13.18
N TYR A 122 8.96 -8.85 12.65
CA TYR A 122 9.36 -8.09 11.45
C TYR A 122 10.72 -7.41 11.63
N ILE A 123 10.91 -6.70 12.74
CA ILE A 123 12.17 -6.00 13.02
C ILE A 123 13.34 -6.97 13.06
N ASN A 124 13.14 -8.17 13.62
CA ASN A 124 14.20 -9.19 13.71
C ASN A 124 14.60 -9.75 12.34
N PHE A 125 13.66 -9.92 11.41
CA PHE A 125 13.92 -10.47 10.07
C PHE A 125 14.25 -9.43 9.01
N ALA A 126 13.75 -8.21 9.17
CA ALA A 126 13.91 -7.13 8.20
C ALA A 126 14.15 -5.78 8.90
N PRO A 127 15.27 -5.59 9.63
CA PRO A 127 15.54 -4.35 10.37
C PRO A 127 15.67 -3.11 9.47
N GLU A 128 15.96 -3.30 8.18
CA GLU A 128 16.00 -2.26 7.15
C GLU A 128 14.97 -2.52 6.05
N GLY A 129 13.91 -3.25 6.38
CA GLY A 129 12.86 -3.59 5.44
C GLY A 129 12.08 -2.35 4.97
N THR A 130 11.50 -2.46 3.78
CA THR A 130 10.80 -1.34 3.10
C THR A 130 9.58 -0.79 3.84
N ARG A 131 9.17 -1.41 4.94
CA ARG A 131 8.03 -1.01 5.77
C ARG A 131 8.42 -0.77 7.23
N ILE A 132 9.72 -0.65 7.52
CA ILE A 132 10.22 -0.52 8.90
C ILE A 132 9.64 0.72 9.60
N GLU A 133 9.50 1.82 8.88
CA GLU A 133 8.92 3.06 9.37
C GLU A 133 7.46 2.89 9.77
N THR A 134 6.70 2.15 8.97
CA THR A 134 5.28 1.82 9.23
C THR A 134 5.15 0.92 10.44
N VAL A 135 6.03 -0.07 10.58
CA VAL A 135 6.07 -0.98 11.74
C VAL A 135 6.31 -0.19 13.04
N TYR A 136 7.30 0.71 13.06
CA TYR A 136 7.53 1.56 14.23
C TYR A 136 6.37 2.51 14.51
N TYR A 137 5.70 3.03 13.49
CA TYR A 137 4.49 3.82 13.67
C TYR A 137 3.39 3.03 14.38
N PHE A 138 3.08 1.82 13.94
CA PHE A 138 2.08 0.97 14.60
C PHE A 138 2.46 0.59 16.03
N ILE A 139 3.73 0.29 16.29
CA ILE A 139 4.24 0.06 17.65
C ILE A 139 3.96 1.29 18.52
N GLY A 140 4.24 2.48 18.02
CA GLY A 140 3.97 3.74 18.72
C GLY A 140 2.49 3.94 18.99
N GLU A 141 1.61 3.70 18.02
CA GLU A 141 0.16 3.77 18.19
C GLU A 141 -0.36 2.77 19.25
N ILE A 142 0.18 1.55 19.26
CA ILE A 142 -0.15 0.57 20.29
C ILE A 142 0.25 1.07 21.68
N TYR A 143 1.44 1.64 21.81
CA TYR A 143 1.89 2.18 23.09
C TYR A 143 1.07 3.41 23.55
N ILE A 144 0.62 4.27 22.62
CA ILE A 144 -0.34 5.33 22.92
C ILE A 144 -1.65 4.71 23.46
N ARG A 145 -2.20 3.73 22.78
CA ARG A 145 -3.43 3.03 23.20
C ARG A 145 -3.30 2.39 24.58
N LEU A 146 -2.10 1.94 24.94
CA LEU A 146 -1.79 1.35 26.25
C LEU A 146 -1.40 2.39 27.32
N GLY A 147 -1.41 3.69 27.01
CA GLY A 147 -0.98 4.75 27.93
C GLY A 147 0.53 4.77 28.23
N ARG A 148 1.34 4.03 27.45
CA ARG A 148 2.79 3.94 27.61
C ARG A 148 3.50 4.99 26.77
N PHE A 149 3.28 6.25 27.09
CA PHE A 149 3.64 7.38 26.24
C PHE A 149 5.15 7.51 25.98
N ARG A 150 6.02 7.19 26.95
CA ARG A 150 7.48 7.20 26.72
C ARG A 150 7.95 6.10 25.74
N HIS A 151 7.31 4.93 25.76
CA HIS A 151 7.58 3.89 24.76
C HIS A 151 7.05 4.31 23.39
N ALA A 152 5.91 4.99 23.35
CA ALA A 152 5.36 5.55 22.13
C ALA A 152 6.28 6.61 21.52
N ASP A 153 6.86 7.50 22.34
CA ASP A 153 7.84 8.50 21.88
C ASP A 153 9.03 7.83 21.18
N ILE A 154 9.63 6.81 21.80
CA ILE A 154 10.77 6.08 21.21
C ILE A 154 10.38 5.49 19.84
N ALA A 155 9.26 4.79 19.78
CA ALA A 155 8.83 4.14 18.53
C ALA A 155 8.47 5.17 17.43
N LEU A 156 7.71 6.21 17.78
CA LEU A 156 7.31 7.25 16.84
C LEU A 156 8.48 8.12 16.41
N SER A 157 9.46 8.39 17.29
CA SER A 157 10.71 9.06 16.92
C SER A 157 11.48 8.26 15.87
N THR A 158 11.52 6.93 16.01
CA THR A 158 12.11 6.06 15.00
C THR A 158 11.32 6.11 13.69
N ALA A 159 9.98 6.08 13.75
CA ALA A 159 9.14 6.16 12.55
C ALA A 159 9.37 7.47 11.77
N VAL A 160 9.38 8.63 12.44
CA VAL A 160 9.61 9.93 11.78
C VAL A 160 11.07 10.13 11.36
N HIS A 161 12.02 9.45 11.97
CA HIS A 161 13.40 9.43 11.50
C HIS A 161 13.50 8.83 10.09
N TRP A 162 12.84 7.69 9.85
CA TRP A 162 12.79 7.04 8.55
C TRP A 162 11.90 7.79 7.55
N GLN A 163 10.82 8.41 8.01
CA GLN A 163 9.88 9.15 7.17
C GLN A 163 9.62 10.58 7.68
N PRO A 164 10.61 11.48 7.57
CA PRO A 164 10.53 12.82 8.15
C PRO A 164 9.47 13.73 7.51
N GLY A 165 9.00 13.41 6.30
CA GLY A 165 7.96 14.16 5.59
C GLY A 165 6.53 13.87 6.02
N ASN A 166 6.28 12.92 6.92
CA ASN A 166 4.92 12.55 7.31
C ASN A 166 4.40 13.41 8.47
N ALA A 167 3.69 14.49 8.13
CA ALA A 167 3.13 15.43 9.11
C ALA A 167 2.18 14.79 10.14
N ALA A 168 1.43 13.77 9.75
CA ALA A 168 0.53 13.07 10.66
C ALA A 168 1.31 12.28 11.73
N TRP A 169 2.42 11.65 11.36
CA TRP A 169 3.27 10.92 12.31
C TRP A 169 3.96 11.86 13.30
N TRP A 170 4.40 13.03 12.86
CA TRP A 170 4.90 14.08 13.75
C TRP A 170 3.83 14.53 14.76
N THR A 171 2.58 14.62 14.34
CA THR A 171 1.46 14.94 15.24
C THR A 171 1.26 13.86 16.30
N ARG A 172 1.40 12.57 15.93
CA ARG A 172 1.29 11.46 16.89
C ARG A 172 2.46 11.42 17.86
N LEU A 173 3.68 11.68 17.38
CA LEU A 173 4.86 11.83 18.23
C LEU A 173 4.67 12.97 19.24
N ALA A 174 4.22 14.13 18.77
CA ALA A 174 3.94 15.28 19.64
C ALA A 174 2.91 14.95 20.70
N TYR A 175 1.84 14.23 20.36
CA TYR A 175 0.84 13.79 21.31
C TYR A 175 1.41 12.82 22.37
N ALA A 176 2.27 11.91 21.98
CA ALA A 176 2.94 11.00 22.91
C ALA A 176 3.79 11.76 23.92
N ARG A 177 4.58 12.75 23.46
CA ARG A 177 5.42 13.63 24.30
C ARG A 177 4.58 14.51 25.22
N GLU A 178 3.50 15.15 24.69
CA GLU A 178 2.56 15.93 25.49
C GLU A 178 2.00 15.08 26.63
N SER A 179 1.56 13.85 26.33
CA SER A 179 0.99 12.92 27.29
C SER A 179 2.00 12.35 28.29
N ALA A 180 3.29 12.31 27.91
CA ALA A 180 4.40 11.95 28.79
C ALA A 180 4.82 13.12 29.74
N GLY A 181 4.35 14.34 29.44
CA GLY A 181 4.71 15.56 30.17
C GLY A 181 5.95 16.28 29.64
N ASP A 182 6.50 15.82 28.52
CA ASP A 182 7.69 16.36 27.85
C ASP A 182 7.21 17.48 26.90
N LEU A 183 6.75 18.61 27.50
CA LEU A 183 5.99 19.66 26.81
C LEU A 183 6.83 20.44 25.79
N ALA A 184 8.11 20.68 26.05
CA ALA A 184 8.98 21.42 25.14
C ALA A 184 9.21 20.61 23.84
N GLU A 185 9.48 19.32 23.98
CA GLU A 185 9.66 18.38 22.87
C GLU A 185 8.34 18.14 22.10
N ALA A 186 7.22 18.17 22.81
CA ALA A 186 5.89 18.09 22.20
C ALA A 186 5.62 19.32 21.30
N ILE A 187 5.92 20.53 21.81
CA ILE A 187 5.79 21.79 21.06
C ILE A 187 6.60 21.71 19.76
N ALA A 188 7.89 21.34 19.86
CA ALA A 188 8.74 21.24 18.70
C ALA A 188 8.22 20.24 17.65
N ALA A 189 7.69 19.10 18.10
CA ALA A 189 7.13 18.10 17.19
C ALA A 189 5.79 18.56 16.56
N TYR A 190 4.93 19.28 17.26
CA TYR A 190 3.73 19.90 16.68
C TYR A 190 4.09 20.99 15.66
N GLU A 191 5.09 21.82 15.95
CA GLU A 191 5.58 22.84 15.01
C GLU A 191 6.13 22.19 13.74
N GLN A 192 6.88 21.10 13.87
CA GLN A 192 7.36 20.32 12.74
C GLN A 192 6.19 19.75 11.91
N ALA A 193 5.17 19.18 12.55
CA ALA A 193 3.96 18.71 11.86
C ALA A 193 3.28 19.83 11.08
N LEU A 194 3.16 21.03 11.67
CA LEU A 194 2.52 22.18 11.05
C LEU A 194 3.37 22.84 9.94
N SER A 195 4.70 22.72 10.03
CA SER A 195 5.59 23.15 8.94
C SER A 195 5.43 22.30 7.69
N LEU A 196 5.17 21.00 7.86
CA LEU A 196 4.90 20.05 6.77
C LEU A 196 3.47 20.18 6.22
N ASN A 197 2.49 20.40 7.11
CA ASN A 197 1.10 20.57 6.74
C ASN A 197 0.39 21.53 7.72
N ALA A 198 0.30 22.80 7.35
CA ALA A 198 -0.33 23.85 8.15
C ALA A 198 -1.84 23.63 8.41
N GLN A 199 -2.50 22.71 7.69
CA GLN A 199 -3.94 22.47 7.81
C GLN A 199 -4.29 21.39 8.87
N LEU A 200 -3.28 20.77 9.52
CA LEU A 200 -3.51 19.75 10.55
C LEU A 200 -4.14 20.34 11.82
N GLY A 201 -5.47 20.22 11.94
CA GLY A 201 -6.23 20.73 13.07
C GLY A 201 -5.79 20.12 14.41
N ASP A 202 -5.48 18.81 14.44
CA ASP A 202 -5.02 18.12 15.64
C ASP A 202 -3.67 18.65 16.12
N ALA A 203 -2.72 18.86 15.21
CA ALA A 203 -1.43 19.45 15.55
C ALA A 203 -1.57 20.87 16.11
N ARG A 204 -2.42 21.68 15.51
CA ARG A 204 -2.69 23.05 15.98
C ARG A 204 -3.31 23.07 17.39
N ARG A 205 -4.32 22.23 17.62
CA ARG A 205 -4.92 22.08 18.96
C ARG A 205 -3.93 21.58 20.00
N GLY A 206 -3.13 20.58 19.64
CA GLY A 206 -2.09 20.04 20.50
C GLY A 206 -1.02 21.07 20.85
N LEU A 207 -0.52 21.82 19.87
CA LEU A 207 0.44 22.90 20.09
C LEU A 207 -0.08 23.94 21.09
N THR A 208 -1.36 24.34 20.95
CA THR A 208 -1.98 25.32 21.85
C THR A 208 -2.04 24.76 23.29
N ARG A 209 -2.49 23.52 23.49
CA ARG A 209 -2.53 22.89 24.82
C ARG A 209 -1.13 22.77 25.44
N ALA A 210 -0.15 22.29 24.67
CA ALA A 210 1.21 22.10 25.16
C ALA A 210 1.86 23.43 25.60
N ARG A 211 1.66 24.51 24.83
CA ARG A 211 2.14 25.85 25.20
C ARG A 211 1.47 26.41 26.46
N GLN A 212 0.16 26.24 26.59
CA GLN A 212 -0.58 26.64 27.79
C GLN A 212 -0.12 25.87 29.02
N ALA A 213 0.06 24.56 28.90
CA ALA A 213 0.54 23.72 30.01
C ALA A 213 1.98 24.05 30.41
N LEU A 214 2.86 24.42 29.45
CA LEU A 214 4.23 24.83 29.73
C LEU A 214 4.28 26.20 30.44
N GLY A 215 3.45 27.17 30.01
CA GLY A 215 3.38 28.50 30.60
C GLY A 215 2.69 28.54 31.99
N ALA A 216 1.99 27.48 32.39
CA ALA A 216 1.35 27.35 33.69
C ALA A 216 2.25 26.68 34.76
N ARG A 217 3.45 26.23 34.42
CA ARG A 217 4.45 25.64 35.31
C ARG A 217 5.41 26.70 35.79
#